data_e1221a6f560b6f879898743f67fb8d1a
#
_entry.id   e1221a6f560b6f879898743f67fb8d1a
#
_cell.length_a   1.000
_cell.length_b   1.000
_cell.length_c   1.000
_cell.angle_alpha   90.00
_cell.angle_beta   90.00
_cell.angle_gamma   90.00
#
_symmetry.space_group_name_H-M   'P 1'
#
loop_
_entity.id
_entity.type
_entity.pdbx_description
1 polymer ?
#
loop_
_entity_poly.entity_id
_entity_poly.type
_entity_poly.pdbx_seq_one_letter_code
_entity_poly.pdbx_strand_id
1 'polypeptide(L)'
;MTPRSCRFTRALCVCLVLGSVTSNAVAQPGAQDGEWRHYGGDEANTRYSPLDQITADNFNELELVWRMKTDNFGPVPEFNFQSTPLMIGGVVYSTVGTRRSVVAVDA
;
A
#
# COMPACT_ATOMS: atom_id res chain seq x y z
N MET A 1 -35.52 -33.18 68.57
CA MET A 1 -34.34 -32.41 68.10
C MET A 1 -33.90 -32.98 66.75
N THR A 2 -34.26 -32.37 65.68
CA THR A 2 -33.92 -32.81 64.29
C THR A 2 -32.88 -31.89 63.71
N PRO A 3 -31.75 -32.38 63.15
CA PRO A 3 -30.76 -31.51 62.53
C PRO A 3 -31.19 -31.14 61.10
N ARG A 4 -31.14 -29.87 60.85
CA ARG A 4 -31.39 -29.27 59.52
C ARG A 4 -30.27 -29.64 58.58
N SER A 5 -30.61 -30.33 57.48
CA SER A 5 -29.71 -30.59 56.36
C SER A 5 -29.40 -29.30 55.56
N CYS A 6 -28.15 -28.94 55.59
CA CYS A 6 -27.62 -27.82 54.72
C CYS A 6 -27.47 -28.31 53.30
N ARG A 7 -28.37 -27.82 52.41
CA ARG A 7 -28.25 -28.08 50.96
C ARG A 7 -27.20 -27.14 50.39
N PHE A 8 -26.04 -27.69 50.11
CA PHE A 8 -25.02 -26.99 49.30
C PHE A 8 -25.51 -26.84 47.86
N THR A 9 -25.91 -25.64 47.49
CA THR A 9 -26.20 -25.27 46.12
C THR A 9 -24.87 -25.18 45.39
N ARG A 10 -24.58 -26.16 44.51
CA ARG A 10 -23.43 -26.10 43.60
C ARG A 10 -23.70 -25.02 42.56
N ALA A 11 -23.11 -23.86 42.75
CA ALA A 11 -23.04 -22.85 41.73
C ALA A 11 -22.14 -23.37 40.60
N LEU A 12 -22.74 -23.67 39.45
CA LEU A 12 -22.04 -24.06 38.24
C LEU A 12 -21.42 -22.79 37.64
N CYS A 13 -20.13 -22.56 37.92
CA CYS A 13 -19.36 -21.52 37.19
C CYS A 13 -19.20 -21.96 35.73
N VAL A 14 -20.06 -21.46 34.87
CA VAL A 14 -19.85 -21.52 33.42
C VAL A 14 -18.78 -20.50 33.08
N CYS A 15 -17.53 -20.94 32.99
CA CYS A 15 -16.46 -20.13 32.41
C CYS A 15 -16.75 -19.99 30.93
N LEU A 16 -17.28 -18.82 30.53
CA LEU A 16 -17.35 -18.40 29.15
C LEU A 16 -15.89 -18.17 28.68
N VAL A 17 -15.31 -19.15 28.01
CA VAL A 17 -14.06 -18.99 27.26
C VAL A 17 -14.42 -18.15 26.05
N LEU A 18 -14.27 -16.84 26.14
CA LEU A 18 -14.24 -15.96 25.01
C LEU A 18 -12.97 -16.33 24.19
N GLY A 19 -13.17 -17.16 23.18
CA GLY A 19 -12.14 -17.44 22.19
C GLY A 19 -11.77 -16.13 21.52
N SER A 20 -10.61 -15.59 21.86
CA SER A 20 -10.01 -14.48 21.15
C SER A 20 -9.73 -14.96 19.73
N VAL A 21 -10.62 -14.62 18.79
CA VAL A 21 -10.34 -14.76 17.37
C VAL A 21 -9.25 -13.73 17.08
N THR A 22 -8.00 -14.14 17.16
CA THR A 22 -6.89 -13.36 16.63
C THR A 22 -7.07 -13.34 15.13
N SER A 23 -7.73 -12.32 14.62
CA SER A 23 -7.71 -12.00 13.20
C SER A 23 -6.25 -11.73 12.87
N ASN A 24 -5.60 -12.69 12.19
CA ASN A 24 -4.34 -12.40 11.54
C ASN A 24 -4.66 -11.31 10.50
N ALA A 25 -4.37 -10.05 10.83
CA ALA A 25 -4.36 -9.00 9.85
C ALA A 25 -3.25 -9.37 8.87
N VAL A 26 -3.63 -9.97 7.74
CA VAL A 26 -2.71 -10.13 6.62
C VAL A 26 -2.40 -8.72 6.19
N ALA A 27 -1.16 -8.29 6.43
CA ALA A 27 -0.68 -7.02 5.91
C ALA A 27 -0.92 -7.04 4.40
N GLN A 28 -1.58 -6.02 3.88
CA GLN A 28 -1.81 -5.93 2.45
C GLN A 28 -0.46 -5.91 1.75
N PRO A 29 -0.27 -6.72 0.71
CA PRO A 29 1.05 -6.89 0.10
C PRO A 29 1.60 -5.62 -0.54
N GLY A 30 0.76 -4.60 -0.76
CA GLY A 30 1.16 -3.38 -1.45
C GLY A 30 1.52 -3.60 -2.92
N ALA A 31 2.22 -2.65 -3.51
CA ALA A 31 2.78 -2.78 -4.85
C ALA A 31 3.98 -3.74 -4.79
N GLN A 32 3.91 -4.88 -5.49
CA GLN A 32 4.93 -5.93 -5.45
C GLN A 32 5.92 -5.81 -6.61
N ASP A 33 7.11 -6.36 -6.43
CA ASP A 33 8.13 -6.52 -7.47
C ASP A 33 8.54 -5.22 -8.20
N GLY A 34 8.44 -4.06 -7.51
CA GLY A 34 8.69 -2.75 -8.12
C GLY A 34 7.57 -2.25 -9.03
N GLU A 35 6.51 -3.00 -9.17
CA GLU A 35 5.34 -2.64 -9.95
C GLU A 35 4.48 -1.57 -9.26
N TRP A 36 3.80 -0.73 -10.05
CA TRP A 36 2.81 0.23 -9.58
C TRP A 36 1.63 0.23 -10.54
N ARG A 37 0.81 -0.83 -10.48
CA ARG A 37 -0.21 -1.14 -11.50
C ARG A 37 -1.51 -0.35 -11.35
N HIS A 38 -1.74 0.25 -10.20
CA HIS A 38 -2.95 0.97 -9.85
C HIS A 38 -2.62 2.39 -9.40
N TYR A 39 -3.57 3.29 -9.43
CA TYR A 39 -3.40 4.66 -8.95
C TYR A 39 -2.81 4.72 -7.53
N GLY A 40 -3.23 3.84 -6.66
CA GLY A 40 -2.75 3.73 -5.27
C GLY A 40 -1.75 2.58 -5.05
N GLY A 41 -1.09 2.07 -6.09
CA GLY A 41 -0.12 1.01 -6.03
C GLY A 41 -0.73 -0.38 -6.21
N ASP A 42 -1.77 -0.69 -5.46
CA ASP A 42 -2.49 -1.95 -5.47
C ASP A 42 -4.02 -1.73 -5.56
N GLU A 43 -4.79 -2.83 -5.70
CA GLU A 43 -6.26 -2.80 -5.76
C GLU A 43 -6.90 -2.22 -4.49
N ALA A 44 -6.25 -2.36 -3.35
CA ALA A 44 -6.71 -1.83 -2.08
C ALA A 44 -6.36 -0.35 -1.88
N ASN A 45 -5.63 0.25 -2.81
CA ASN A 45 -5.20 1.64 -2.79
C ASN A 45 -4.35 1.98 -1.54
N THR A 46 -3.46 1.06 -1.15
CA THR A 46 -2.66 1.18 0.07
C THR A 46 -1.60 2.26 -0.01
N ARG A 47 -1.18 2.64 -1.22
CA ARG A 47 -0.07 3.57 -1.50
C ARG A 47 1.25 3.12 -0.85
N TYR A 48 1.42 1.84 -0.74
CA TYR A 48 2.57 1.22 -0.12
C TYR A 48 3.37 0.40 -1.13
N SER A 49 4.68 0.54 -1.09
CA SER A 49 5.64 -0.31 -1.79
C SER A 49 6.56 -0.96 -0.75
N PRO A 50 6.77 -2.27 -0.79
CA PRO A 50 7.66 -2.98 0.13
C PRO A 50 9.14 -2.85 -0.26
N LEU A 51 9.46 -2.04 -1.28
CA LEU A 51 10.85 -1.82 -1.69
C LEU A 51 11.62 -1.11 -0.58
N ASP A 52 12.82 -1.60 -0.28
CA ASP A 52 13.67 -1.15 0.82
C ASP A 52 15.11 -0.82 0.38
N GLN A 53 15.36 -0.79 -0.95
CA GLN A 53 16.70 -0.51 -1.48
C GLN A 53 17.22 0.89 -1.15
N ILE A 54 16.31 1.87 -0.94
CA ILE A 54 16.65 3.24 -0.61
C ILE A 54 16.50 3.43 0.90
N THR A 55 17.59 3.78 1.54
CA THR A 55 17.69 4.01 3.00
C THR A 55 18.22 5.40 3.29
N ALA A 56 18.19 5.81 4.56
CA ALA A 56 18.79 7.07 4.98
C ALA A 56 20.31 7.13 4.71
N ASP A 57 20.96 5.97 4.74
CA ASP A 57 22.42 5.90 4.58
C ASP A 57 22.86 6.05 3.12
N ASN A 58 22.07 5.53 2.16
CA ASN A 58 22.41 5.56 0.74
C ASN A 58 21.61 6.59 -0.09
N PHE A 59 20.74 7.36 0.56
CA PHE A 59 19.92 8.35 -0.15
C PHE A 59 20.74 9.39 -0.92
N ASN A 60 21.91 9.80 -0.38
CA ASN A 60 22.79 10.76 -1.02
C ASN A 60 23.59 10.18 -2.21
N GLU A 61 23.53 8.87 -2.42
CA GLU A 61 24.19 8.15 -3.51
C GLU A 61 23.28 8.00 -4.74
N LEU A 62 22.03 8.48 -4.65
CA LEU A 62 21.09 8.42 -5.77
C LEU A 62 21.55 9.27 -6.94
N GLU A 63 21.54 8.69 -8.13
CA GLU A 63 21.90 9.33 -9.36
C GLU A 63 20.70 9.48 -10.29
N LEU A 64 20.67 10.56 -11.08
CA LEU A 64 19.67 10.76 -12.12
C LEU A 64 20.02 9.88 -13.33
N VAL A 65 19.30 8.77 -13.51
CA VAL A 65 19.56 7.81 -14.59
C VAL A 65 19.12 8.35 -15.96
N TRP A 66 17.95 8.99 -16.03
CA TRP A 66 17.45 9.58 -17.26
C TRP A 66 16.48 10.74 -17.01
N ARG A 67 16.24 11.52 -18.05
CA ARG A 67 15.27 12.62 -18.05
C ARG A 67 14.56 12.70 -19.40
N MET A 68 13.25 12.73 -19.38
CA MET A 68 12.44 12.98 -20.57
C MET A 68 11.96 14.44 -20.59
N LYS A 69 12.15 15.11 -21.74
CA LYS A 69 11.58 16.44 -21.97
C LYS A 69 10.17 16.32 -22.51
N THR A 70 9.29 17.21 -22.07
CA THR A 70 7.85 17.22 -22.46
C THR A 70 7.47 18.40 -23.36
N ASP A 71 8.45 19.12 -23.87
CA ASP A 71 8.25 20.35 -24.66
C ASP A 71 7.40 20.15 -25.93
N ASN A 72 7.41 18.95 -26.49
CA ASN A 72 6.66 18.59 -27.70
C ASN A 72 5.19 18.20 -27.44
N PHE A 73 4.78 18.10 -26.15
CA PHE A 73 3.46 17.63 -25.77
C PHE A 73 2.47 18.74 -25.42
N GLY A 74 2.72 19.94 -25.87
CA GLY A 74 1.84 21.08 -25.72
C GLY A 74 2.55 22.35 -25.26
N PRO A 75 1.83 23.47 -25.14
CA PRO A 75 2.40 24.71 -24.66
C PRO A 75 3.04 24.57 -23.28
N VAL A 76 4.16 25.23 -23.09
CA VAL A 76 4.88 25.28 -21.82
C VAL A 76 4.84 26.70 -21.25
N PRO A 77 4.98 26.88 -19.94
CA PRO A 77 5.12 25.84 -18.91
C PRO A 77 3.80 25.15 -18.56
N GLU A 78 3.88 23.89 -18.11
CA GLU A 78 2.76 23.17 -17.56
C GLU A 78 2.61 23.47 -16.07
N PHE A 79 1.66 24.32 -15.71
CA PHE A 79 1.49 24.79 -14.33
C PHE A 79 0.74 23.80 -13.41
N ASN A 80 0.05 22.85 -13.99
CA ASN A 80 -0.82 21.94 -13.21
C ASN A 80 -0.65 20.49 -13.67
N PHE A 81 0.54 19.96 -13.44
CA PHE A 81 0.82 18.55 -13.69
C PHE A 81 0.33 17.70 -12.51
N GLN A 82 -0.69 16.90 -12.76
CA GLN A 82 -1.24 15.95 -11.79
C GLN A 82 -1.38 14.60 -12.47
N SER A 83 -0.35 13.79 -12.38
CA SER A 83 -0.33 12.43 -12.90
C SER A 83 0.33 11.50 -11.91
N THR A 84 -0.26 10.34 -11.70
CA THR A 84 0.39 9.22 -11.03
C THR A 84 0.86 8.26 -12.11
N PRO A 85 2.17 8.13 -12.35
CA PRO A 85 2.68 7.15 -13.29
C PRO A 85 2.34 5.73 -12.84
N LEU A 86 2.15 4.83 -13.80
CA LEU A 86 2.06 3.40 -13.57
C LEU A 86 3.38 2.75 -13.97
N MET A 87 3.81 1.75 -13.23
CA MET A 87 4.97 0.92 -13.53
C MET A 87 4.52 -0.51 -13.78
N ILE A 88 4.72 -1.01 -15.00
CA ILE A 88 4.22 -2.34 -15.40
C ILE A 88 5.25 -2.98 -16.33
N GLY A 89 5.83 -4.10 -15.89
CA GLY A 89 6.76 -4.89 -16.71
C GLY A 89 8.01 -4.12 -17.16
N GLY A 90 8.55 -3.23 -16.30
CA GLY A 90 9.72 -2.40 -16.63
C GLY A 90 9.39 -1.17 -17.45
N VAL A 91 8.11 -0.86 -17.71
CA VAL A 91 7.68 0.30 -18.48
C VAL A 91 6.90 1.27 -17.60
N VAL A 92 7.29 2.53 -17.61
CA VAL A 92 6.57 3.63 -16.95
C VAL A 92 5.56 4.23 -17.92
N TYR A 93 4.29 4.17 -17.56
CA TYR A 93 3.19 4.81 -18.27
C TYR A 93 2.76 6.08 -17.57
N SER A 94 2.70 7.19 -18.27
CA SER A 94 2.28 8.47 -17.68
C SER A 94 1.56 9.34 -18.68
N THR A 95 0.81 10.31 -18.19
CA THR A 95 0.34 11.43 -19.00
C THR A 95 1.35 12.57 -18.92
N VAL A 96 1.62 13.24 -20.03
CA VAL A 96 2.60 14.34 -20.11
C VAL A 96 2.06 15.50 -20.92
N GLY A 97 2.58 16.67 -20.62
CA GLY A 97 2.28 17.92 -21.31
C GLY A 97 0.85 18.42 -21.11
N THR A 98 0.60 19.65 -21.53
CA THR A 98 -0.70 20.31 -21.40
C THR A 98 -1.80 19.65 -22.23
N ARG A 99 -1.44 18.86 -23.25
CA ARG A 99 -2.37 18.08 -24.08
C ARG A 99 -2.71 16.71 -23.48
N ARG A 100 -2.12 16.36 -22.33
CA ARG A 100 -2.34 15.07 -21.66
C ARG A 100 -2.07 13.86 -22.57
N SER A 101 -0.98 13.93 -23.32
CA SER A 101 -0.52 12.80 -24.12
C SER A 101 -0.10 11.65 -23.22
N VAL A 102 -0.43 10.42 -23.61
CA VAL A 102 0.04 9.22 -22.88
C VAL A 102 1.39 8.81 -23.47
N VAL A 103 2.34 8.55 -22.59
CA VAL A 103 3.67 8.05 -22.97
C VAL A 103 3.96 6.75 -22.25
N ALA A 104 4.79 5.92 -22.87
CA ALA A 104 5.35 4.71 -22.30
C ALA A 104 6.88 4.82 -22.45
N VAL A 105 7.60 4.66 -21.35
CA VAL A 105 9.05 4.84 -21.28
C VAL A 105 9.67 3.65 -20.60
N ASP A 106 10.72 3.08 -21.17
CA ASP A 106 11.54 2.07 -20.47
C ASP A 106 12.15 2.67 -19.21
N ALA A 107 12.05 1.94 -18.09
CA ALA A 107 12.44 2.40 -16.77
C ALA A 107 13.91 2.13 -16.47
#